data_21aec34f4717348ad7637a6b8683a6ae
#
_entry.id   21aec34f4717348ad7637a6b8683a6ae
#
_cell.length_a   1.000
_cell.length_b   1.000
_cell.length_c   1.000
_cell.angle_alpha   90.00
_cell.angle_beta   90.00
_cell.angle_gamma   90.00
#
_symmetry.space_group_name_H-M   'P 1'
#
loop_
_entity.id
_entity.type
_entity.pdbx_description
1 polymer ?
#
loop_
_entity_poly.entity_id
_entity_poly.type
_entity_poly.pdbx_seq_one_letter_code
_entity_poly.pdbx_strand_id
1 'polypeptide(L)'
;MRYAFLTGAGASHGAGNLVPKRPPLGDDLFKELAGRFPHSWGSLPSKYANLLCTEFESGMQQIWERRLDCVQELMVDMACYFSEFYPSSDKSDCYSQLVTAIAEGKWLDRVAFATLNYECVLDVAANRAGLKIAYSAATPPEGNLLIWKLHGACNLLPSAQVYTMRFNAKSIFDGPVQPVNLPMVRKRYQVEGLAVPPVMCGYMPGKPTQVAPRFLTQIRKQWAEWMKEVDVVAIIGVRPNLSEDYVWKPILYCQAEVWYVGGKDGDYHQLHDLVGDRLRYLSLRFNQAIDQIIAGLC
;
A
#
# COMPACT_ATOMS: atom_id res chain seq x y z
N MET A 1 4.70 -10.25 23.00
CA MET A 1 5.01 -10.55 21.59
C MET A 1 4.82 -9.28 20.77
N ARG A 2 5.69 -9.06 19.75
CA ARG A 2 5.57 -7.98 18.76
C ARG A 2 5.11 -8.53 17.43
N TYR A 3 4.23 -7.80 16.77
CA TYR A 3 3.60 -8.20 15.53
C TYR A 3 3.86 -7.19 14.41
N ALA A 4 4.09 -7.70 13.21
CA ALA A 4 4.12 -6.90 12.00
C ALA A 4 3.08 -7.44 11.01
N PHE A 5 2.32 -6.55 10.39
CA PHE A 5 1.38 -6.90 9.32
C PHE A 5 1.89 -6.30 8.01
N LEU A 6 2.15 -7.14 7.03
CA LEU A 6 2.45 -6.71 5.65
C LEU A 6 1.21 -6.95 4.79
N THR A 7 0.60 -5.87 4.30
CA THR A 7 -0.61 -5.95 3.48
C THR A 7 -0.36 -5.50 2.05
N GLY A 8 -0.96 -6.21 1.10
CA GLY A 8 -0.92 -5.87 -0.33
C GLY A 8 -2.32 -5.81 -0.95
N ALA A 9 -2.39 -5.70 -2.27
CA ALA A 9 -3.64 -5.55 -3.02
C ALA A 9 -4.65 -6.68 -2.72
N GLY A 10 -4.17 -7.91 -2.55
CA GLY A 10 -5.01 -9.04 -2.19
C GLY A 10 -5.67 -8.93 -0.82
N ALA A 11 -5.05 -8.21 0.14
CA ALA A 11 -5.66 -7.95 1.44
C ALA A 11 -6.90 -7.09 1.29
N SER A 12 -6.82 -5.96 0.60
CA SER A 12 -7.98 -5.07 0.39
C SER A 12 -9.03 -5.70 -0.52
N HIS A 13 -8.61 -6.45 -1.54
CA HIS A 13 -9.53 -7.21 -2.38
C HIS A 13 -10.30 -8.29 -1.60
N GLY A 14 -9.68 -8.89 -0.59
CA GLY A 14 -10.24 -9.93 0.28
C GLY A 14 -10.79 -9.44 1.61
N ALA A 15 -10.83 -8.14 1.86
CA ALA A 15 -11.19 -7.58 3.17
C ALA A 15 -12.70 -7.60 3.49
N GLY A 16 -13.56 -7.85 2.51
CA GLY A 16 -15.02 -7.83 2.71
C GLY A 16 -15.67 -6.55 2.21
N ASN A 17 -16.56 -5.95 3.00
CA ASN A 17 -17.39 -4.83 2.59
C ASN A 17 -16.63 -3.50 2.50
N LEU A 18 -16.22 -3.13 1.29
CA LEU A 18 -15.56 -1.87 0.97
C LEU A 18 -16.41 -1.04 -0.01
N VAL A 19 -16.26 0.27 0.07
CA VAL A 19 -16.95 1.26 -0.78
C VAL A 19 -15.92 1.90 -1.70
N PRO A 20 -16.26 2.14 -2.98
CA PRO A 20 -17.51 1.85 -3.68
C PRO A 20 -17.67 0.36 -4.04
N LYS A 21 -16.59 -0.38 -3.99
CA LYS A 21 -16.45 -1.82 -4.26
C LYS A 21 -15.09 -2.29 -3.75
N ARG A 22 -14.78 -3.57 -3.90
CA ARG A 22 -13.43 -4.09 -3.66
C ARG A 22 -12.42 -3.42 -4.61
N PRO A 23 -11.25 -2.97 -4.14
CA PRO A 23 -10.18 -2.51 -5.03
C PRO A 23 -9.82 -3.61 -6.04
N PRO A 24 -9.59 -3.26 -7.31
CA PRO A 24 -9.20 -4.23 -8.34
C PRO A 24 -7.80 -4.78 -8.05
N LEU A 25 -7.54 -5.99 -8.52
CA LEU A 25 -6.19 -6.53 -8.66
C LEU A 25 -5.55 -6.03 -9.97
N GLY A 26 -4.24 -6.28 -10.14
CA GLY A 26 -3.47 -5.74 -11.26
C GLY A 26 -4.11 -5.97 -12.64
N ASP A 27 -4.69 -7.16 -12.87
CA ASP A 27 -5.27 -7.54 -14.16
C ASP A 27 -6.51 -6.71 -14.55
N ASP A 28 -7.25 -6.18 -13.57
CA ASP A 28 -8.44 -5.37 -13.80
C ASP A 28 -8.19 -3.86 -13.62
N LEU A 29 -7.06 -3.49 -12.99
CA LEU A 29 -6.79 -2.09 -12.62
C LEU A 29 -6.77 -1.16 -13.84
N PHE A 30 -6.15 -1.58 -14.95
CA PHE A 30 -6.10 -0.75 -16.16
C PHE A 30 -7.49 -0.47 -16.72
N LYS A 31 -8.37 -1.47 -16.79
CA LYS A 31 -9.74 -1.32 -17.31
C LYS A 31 -10.53 -0.32 -16.49
N GLU A 32 -10.37 -0.37 -15.17
CA GLU A 32 -11.00 0.55 -14.23
C GLU A 32 -10.50 1.98 -14.42
N LEU A 33 -9.19 2.16 -14.52
CA LEU A 33 -8.57 3.47 -14.74
C LEU A 33 -8.95 4.04 -16.12
N ALA A 34 -8.91 3.24 -17.19
CA ALA A 34 -9.29 3.67 -18.52
C ALA A 34 -10.76 4.09 -18.61
N GLY A 35 -11.65 3.36 -17.94
CA GLY A 35 -13.07 3.72 -17.87
C GLY A 35 -13.32 4.99 -17.04
N ARG A 36 -12.57 5.18 -15.95
CA ARG A 36 -12.72 6.33 -15.05
C ARG A 36 -12.07 7.62 -15.59
N PHE A 37 -10.96 7.47 -16.33
CA PHE A 37 -10.16 8.57 -16.89
C PHE A 37 -9.95 8.37 -18.40
N PRO A 38 -11.00 8.59 -19.23
CA PRO A 38 -10.95 8.27 -20.65
C PRO A 38 -9.97 9.17 -21.44
N HIS A 39 -9.65 10.37 -20.94
CA HIS A 39 -8.77 11.32 -21.64
C HIS A 39 -7.28 11.08 -21.35
N SER A 40 -6.92 10.40 -20.28
CA SER A 40 -5.56 10.03 -19.93
C SER A 40 -5.33 8.54 -20.12
N TRP A 41 -5.79 7.69 -19.18
CA TRP A 41 -5.66 6.23 -19.23
C TRP A 41 -6.35 5.60 -20.44
N GLY A 42 -7.58 6.07 -20.77
CA GLY A 42 -8.36 5.56 -21.91
C GLY A 42 -7.82 6.00 -23.28
N SER A 43 -6.97 7.03 -23.33
CA SER A 43 -6.36 7.54 -24.56
C SER A 43 -4.96 6.96 -24.85
N LEU A 44 -4.47 6.06 -24.01
CA LEU A 44 -3.15 5.44 -24.20
C LEU A 44 -3.12 4.62 -25.48
N PRO A 45 -2.01 4.69 -26.25
CA PRO A 45 -1.84 3.88 -27.46
C PRO A 45 -2.04 2.39 -27.20
N SER A 46 -2.65 1.68 -28.14
CA SER A 46 -3.05 0.26 -28.00
C SER A 46 -1.91 -0.65 -27.55
N LYS A 47 -0.66 -0.37 -27.94
CA LYS A 47 0.50 -1.15 -27.49
C LYS A 47 0.70 -1.12 -25.96
N TYR A 48 0.45 0.03 -25.33
CA TYR A 48 0.53 0.16 -23.86
C TYR A 48 -0.74 -0.39 -23.19
N ALA A 49 -1.90 -0.09 -23.75
CA ALA A 49 -3.18 -0.59 -23.25
C ALA A 49 -3.21 -2.13 -23.20
N ASN A 50 -2.78 -2.81 -24.25
CA ASN A 50 -2.70 -4.27 -24.30
C ASN A 50 -1.77 -4.84 -23.23
N LEU A 51 -0.61 -4.23 -23.03
CA LEU A 51 0.35 -4.68 -22.02
C LEU A 51 -0.18 -4.42 -20.59
N LEU A 52 -0.81 -3.26 -20.35
CA LEU A 52 -1.42 -2.94 -19.06
C LEU A 52 -2.58 -3.89 -18.69
N CYS A 53 -3.28 -4.44 -19.68
CA CYS A 53 -4.34 -5.44 -19.46
C CYS A 53 -3.81 -6.80 -19.00
N THR A 54 -2.59 -7.16 -19.38
CA THR A 54 -2.01 -8.50 -19.11
C THR A 54 -0.96 -8.45 -18.01
N GLU A 55 -0.16 -7.40 -17.97
CA GLU A 55 0.97 -7.21 -17.05
C GLU A 55 1.08 -5.74 -16.66
N PHE A 56 0.25 -5.30 -15.73
CA PHE A 56 0.12 -3.88 -15.36
C PHE A 56 1.47 -3.22 -15.02
N GLU A 57 2.30 -3.89 -14.22
CA GLU A 57 3.61 -3.34 -13.82
C GLU A 57 4.56 -3.18 -15.00
N SER A 58 4.63 -4.17 -15.88
CA SER A 58 5.45 -4.11 -17.11
C SER A 58 4.97 -3.00 -18.07
N GLY A 59 3.65 -2.84 -18.18
CA GLY A 59 3.03 -1.76 -18.96
C GLY A 59 3.41 -0.38 -18.42
N MET A 60 3.30 -0.18 -17.12
CA MET A 60 3.68 1.06 -16.45
C MET A 60 5.19 1.33 -16.56
N GLN A 61 6.03 0.31 -16.45
CA GLN A 61 7.47 0.45 -16.66
C GLN A 61 7.78 0.98 -18.06
N GLN A 62 7.17 0.40 -19.10
CA GLN A 62 7.39 0.88 -20.48
C GLN A 62 6.89 2.32 -20.70
N ILE A 63 5.76 2.69 -20.08
CA ILE A 63 5.29 4.08 -20.13
C ILE A 63 6.29 4.99 -19.43
N TRP A 64 6.78 4.61 -18.28
CA TRP A 64 7.76 5.38 -17.51
C TRP A 64 9.06 5.60 -18.30
N GLU A 65 9.53 4.60 -19.03
CA GLU A 65 10.75 4.68 -19.83
C GLU A 65 10.60 5.50 -21.13
N ARG A 66 9.40 5.52 -21.72
CA ARG A 66 9.17 6.01 -23.10
C ARG A 66 8.15 7.13 -23.23
N ARG A 67 7.31 7.34 -22.26
CA ARG A 67 6.19 8.29 -22.29
C ARG A 67 6.10 9.12 -21.02
N LEU A 68 7.20 9.70 -20.62
CA LEU A 68 7.30 10.55 -19.44
C LEU A 68 6.40 11.78 -19.47
N ASP A 69 5.97 12.17 -20.66
CA ASP A 69 5.03 13.25 -20.90
C ASP A 69 3.68 13.03 -20.22
N CYS A 70 3.23 11.78 -20.04
CA CYS A 70 1.94 11.46 -19.45
C CYS A 70 2.01 10.86 -18.04
N VAL A 71 3.18 10.42 -17.56
CA VAL A 71 3.30 9.71 -16.26
C VAL A 71 2.75 10.51 -15.10
N GLN A 72 2.98 11.81 -15.07
CA GLN A 72 2.49 12.69 -14.01
C GLN A 72 0.96 12.66 -13.92
N GLU A 73 0.28 12.82 -15.04
CA GLU A 73 -1.18 12.78 -15.13
C GLU A 73 -1.72 11.40 -14.72
N LEU A 74 -1.11 10.32 -15.22
CA LEU A 74 -1.50 8.96 -14.87
C LEU A 74 -1.36 8.69 -13.36
N MET A 75 -0.29 9.16 -12.72
CA MET A 75 -0.09 9.00 -11.28
C MET A 75 -1.08 9.81 -10.44
N VAL A 76 -1.45 11.01 -10.88
CA VAL A 76 -2.48 11.85 -10.25
C VAL A 76 -3.86 11.18 -10.36
N ASP A 77 -4.21 10.66 -11.53
CA ASP A 77 -5.48 9.96 -11.76
C ASP A 77 -5.57 8.69 -10.91
N MET A 78 -4.47 7.92 -10.81
CA MET A 78 -4.40 6.78 -9.90
C MET A 78 -4.63 7.19 -8.45
N ALA A 79 -4.05 8.30 -8.02
CA ALA A 79 -4.24 8.78 -6.65
C ALA A 79 -5.70 9.18 -6.40
N CYS A 80 -6.33 9.87 -7.35
CA CYS A 80 -7.76 10.19 -7.28
C CYS A 80 -8.61 8.93 -7.23
N TYR A 81 -8.31 7.93 -8.07
CA TYR A 81 -9.00 6.64 -8.08
C TYR A 81 -8.85 5.90 -6.75
N PHE A 82 -7.64 5.72 -6.25
CA PHE A 82 -7.41 5.02 -4.98
C PHE A 82 -7.96 5.78 -3.76
N SER A 83 -8.16 7.07 -3.86
CA SER A 83 -8.83 7.86 -2.81
C SER A 83 -10.34 7.62 -2.69
N GLU A 84 -10.94 6.84 -3.60
CA GLU A 84 -12.36 6.50 -3.57
C GLU A 84 -12.66 5.29 -2.66
N PHE A 85 -11.63 4.52 -2.26
CA PHE A 85 -11.81 3.28 -1.50
C PHE A 85 -11.72 3.50 0.01
N TYR A 86 -12.73 2.99 0.74
CA TYR A 86 -12.79 3.03 2.21
C TYR A 86 -13.69 1.92 2.76
N PRO A 87 -13.58 1.56 4.05
CA PRO A 87 -14.46 0.60 4.69
C PRO A 87 -15.92 1.04 4.63
N SER A 88 -16.86 0.10 4.53
CA SER A 88 -18.28 0.40 4.69
C SER A 88 -18.59 0.90 6.12
N SER A 89 -19.79 1.46 6.33
CA SER A 89 -20.17 2.02 7.63
C SER A 89 -20.46 0.96 8.70
N ASP A 90 -20.72 -0.28 8.28
CA ASP A 90 -21.07 -1.41 9.17
C ASP A 90 -19.87 -2.02 9.89
N LYS A 91 -18.63 -1.58 9.54
CA LYS A 91 -17.36 -2.06 10.10
C LYS A 91 -17.17 -3.58 9.99
N SER A 92 -17.84 -4.21 9.04
CA SER A 92 -17.78 -5.67 8.83
C SER A 92 -16.55 -6.11 8.01
N ASP A 93 -15.77 -5.15 7.50
CA ASP A 93 -14.53 -5.43 6.81
C ASP A 93 -13.40 -5.85 7.77
N CYS A 94 -12.44 -6.62 7.26
CA CYS A 94 -11.36 -7.19 8.07
C CYS A 94 -10.43 -6.14 8.69
N TYR A 95 -10.21 -5.01 8.01
CA TYR A 95 -9.37 -3.95 8.58
C TYR A 95 -10.03 -3.31 9.78
N SER A 96 -11.34 -3.01 9.70
CA SER A 96 -12.11 -2.48 10.84
C SER A 96 -12.13 -3.45 12.02
N GLN A 97 -12.32 -4.75 11.77
CA GLN A 97 -12.28 -5.77 12.81
C GLN A 97 -10.90 -5.85 13.47
N LEU A 98 -9.82 -5.90 12.65
CA LEU A 98 -8.46 -6.02 13.16
C LEU A 98 -8.03 -4.80 13.98
N VAL A 99 -8.27 -3.58 13.48
CA VAL A 99 -7.87 -2.36 14.21
C VAL A 99 -8.70 -2.15 15.48
N THR A 100 -9.96 -2.56 15.48
CA THR A 100 -10.81 -2.54 16.67
C THR A 100 -10.26 -3.50 17.73
N ALA A 101 -9.93 -4.74 17.36
CA ALA A 101 -9.34 -5.71 18.28
C ALA A 101 -7.99 -5.22 18.86
N ILE A 102 -7.13 -4.59 18.02
CA ILE A 102 -5.87 -4.01 18.47
C ILE A 102 -6.11 -2.88 19.50
N ALA A 103 -7.10 -2.02 19.25
CA ALA A 103 -7.42 -0.91 20.14
C ALA A 103 -7.98 -1.41 21.48
N GLU A 104 -8.93 -2.35 21.46
CA GLU A 104 -9.56 -2.96 22.65
C GLU A 104 -8.54 -3.76 23.48
N GLY A 105 -7.65 -4.51 22.81
CA GLY A 105 -6.56 -5.26 23.44
C GLY A 105 -5.42 -4.40 23.96
N LYS A 106 -5.41 -3.08 23.66
CA LYS A 106 -4.33 -2.13 24.01
C LYS A 106 -2.96 -2.55 23.47
N TRP A 107 -2.91 -3.05 22.23
CA TRP A 107 -1.68 -3.61 21.61
C TRP A 107 -0.94 -2.64 20.70
N LEU A 108 -1.25 -1.34 20.75
CA LEU A 108 -0.66 -0.33 19.86
C LEU A 108 0.87 -0.21 19.97
N ASP A 109 1.42 -0.52 21.14
CA ASP A 109 2.86 -0.47 21.41
C ASP A 109 3.66 -1.63 20.80
N ARG A 110 2.98 -2.71 20.43
CA ARG A 110 3.58 -3.94 19.91
C ARG A 110 3.07 -4.40 18.54
N VAL A 111 2.24 -3.59 17.89
CA VAL A 111 1.70 -3.87 16.56
C VAL A 111 2.10 -2.76 15.59
N ALA A 112 2.60 -3.13 14.42
CA ALA A 112 2.83 -2.20 13.33
C ALA A 112 2.36 -2.78 12.00
N PHE A 113 1.93 -1.89 11.11
CA PHE A 113 1.56 -2.24 9.74
C PHE A 113 2.59 -1.71 8.75
N ALA A 114 2.90 -2.52 7.76
CA ALA A 114 3.49 -2.09 6.50
C ALA A 114 2.50 -2.40 5.38
N THR A 115 2.32 -1.48 4.44
CA THR A 115 1.45 -1.73 3.30
C THR A 115 2.12 -1.34 1.99
N LEU A 116 1.85 -2.14 0.96
CA LEU A 116 2.25 -1.89 -0.43
C LEU A 116 1.13 -1.23 -1.23
N ASN A 117 -0.05 -1.05 -0.61
CA ASN A 117 -1.23 -0.48 -1.25
C ASN A 117 -1.16 1.04 -1.32
N TYR A 118 -1.62 1.58 -2.43
CA TYR A 118 -1.76 3.04 -2.62
C TYR A 118 -3.06 3.59 -2.04
N GLU A 119 -4.08 2.75 -1.84
CA GLU A 119 -5.33 3.15 -1.18
C GLU A 119 -5.15 3.28 0.35
N CYS A 120 -6.17 3.79 1.03
CA CYS A 120 -6.11 4.12 2.46
C CYS A 120 -7.23 3.43 3.27
N VAL A 121 -7.64 2.22 2.88
CA VAL A 121 -8.70 1.48 3.60
C VAL A 121 -8.31 1.25 5.05
N LEU A 122 -7.09 0.79 5.31
CA LEU A 122 -6.55 0.59 6.66
C LEU A 122 -6.53 1.91 7.46
N ASP A 123 -6.13 3.00 6.82
CA ASP A 123 -6.05 4.33 7.45
C ASP A 123 -7.44 4.81 7.90
N VAL A 124 -8.44 4.64 7.04
CA VAL A 124 -9.83 5.01 7.37
C VAL A 124 -10.39 4.11 8.46
N ALA A 125 -10.09 2.81 8.44
CA ALA A 125 -10.49 1.88 9.50
C ALA A 125 -9.89 2.31 10.86
N ALA A 126 -8.59 2.61 10.91
CA ALA A 126 -7.90 3.09 12.11
C ALA A 126 -8.50 4.39 12.65
N ASN A 127 -8.72 5.38 11.78
CA ASN A 127 -9.33 6.66 12.17
C ASN A 127 -10.76 6.47 12.71
N ARG A 128 -11.56 5.57 12.13
CA ARG A 128 -12.91 5.24 12.61
C ARG A 128 -12.93 4.48 13.95
N ALA A 129 -11.86 3.77 14.25
CA ALA A 129 -11.62 3.18 15.56
C ALA A 129 -11.10 4.19 16.60
N GLY A 130 -10.96 5.48 16.24
CA GLY A 130 -10.46 6.52 17.12
C GLY A 130 -8.94 6.56 17.26
N LEU A 131 -8.21 5.79 16.45
CA LEU A 131 -6.76 5.74 16.51
C LEU A 131 -6.14 6.86 15.65
N LYS A 132 -5.09 7.48 16.16
CA LYS A 132 -4.21 8.33 15.37
C LYS A 132 -3.20 7.45 14.62
N ILE A 133 -2.71 7.94 13.47
CA ILE A 133 -1.76 7.20 12.63
C ILE A 133 -0.41 7.91 12.64
N ALA A 134 0.64 7.13 12.86
CA ALA A 134 2.01 7.56 12.67
C ALA A 134 2.60 6.89 11.42
N TYR A 135 2.97 7.69 10.40
CA TYR A 135 3.50 7.17 9.13
C TYR A 135 5.04 7.12 9.09
N SER A 136 5.71 7.88 9.93
CA SER A 136 7.17 8.04 9.89
C SER A 136 7.85 7.97 11.26
N ALA A 137 7.20 7.36 12.24
CA ALA A 137 7.81 7.10 13.54
C ALA A 137 8.56 5.76 13.55
N ALA A 138 9.65 5.66 14.28
CA ALA A 138 10.40 4.43 14.48
C ALA A 138 9.76 3.53 15.54
N THR A 139 9.08 4.13 16.51
CA THR A 139 8.31 3.47 17.57
C THR A 139 6.92 4.11 17.64
N PRO A 140 5.89 3.36 18.06
CA PRO A 140 4.54 3.93 18.15
C PRO A 140 4.52 5.07 19.17
N PRO A 141 4.17 6.31 18.79
CA PRO A 141 3.81 7.31 19.77
C PRO A 141 2.58 6.87 20.55
N GLU A 142 2.45 7.29 21.79
CA GLU A 142 1.32 6.90 22.65
C GLU A 142 -0.04 7.14 21.96
N GLY A 143 -0.88 6.12 21.94
CA GLY A 143 -2.20 6.16 21.31
C GLY A 143 -2.21 6.18 19.77
N ASN A 144 -1.07 5.98 19.13
CA ASN A 144 -0.97 5.96 17.68
C ASN A 144 -0.73 4.54 17.15
N LEU A 145 -1.33 4.23 16.00
CA LEU A 145 -1.02 3.04 15.23
C LEU A 145 0.09 3.37 14.22
N LEU A 146 1.12 2.54 14.15
CA LEU A 146 2.16 2.64 13.11
C LEU A 146 1.66 2.06 11.79
N ILE A 147 1.73 2.86 10.71
CA ILE A 147 1.42 2.39 9.35
C ILE A 147 2.51 2.91 8.39
N TRP A 148 3.42 2.06 7.98
CA TRP A 148 4.43 2.39 6.98
C TRP A 148 3.92 2.09 5.57
N LYS A 149 3.79 3.12 4.74
CA LYS A 149 3.41 3.03 3.33
C LYS A 149 4.66 2.81 2.48
N LEU A 150 5.15 1.56 2.38
CA LEU A 150 6.46 1.24 1.77
C LEU A 150 6.56 1.61 0.29
N HIS A 151 5.41 1.68 -0.42
CA HIS A 151 5.29 2.17 -1.78
C HIS A 151 4.75 3.61 -1.87
N GLY A 152 4.58 4.28 -0.74
CA GLY A 152 3.81 5.50 -0.67
C GLY A 152 2.30 5.24 -0.69
N ALA A 153 1.50 6.29 -0.84
CA ALA A 153 0.03 6.20 -0.92
C ALA A 153 -0.59 7.46 -1.51
N CYS A 154 -1.84 7.34 -1.95
CA CYS A 154 -2.59 8.44 -2.55
C CYS A 154 -2.80 9.64 -1.61
N ASN A 155 -2.78 9.43 -0.30
CA ASN A 155 -2.99 10.47 0.72
C ASN A 155 -1.71 11.14 1.22
N LEU A 156 -0.54 10.72 0.77
CA LEU A 156 0.74 11.31 1.14
C LEU A 156 1.10 12.40 0.13
N LEU A 157 0.68 13.63 0.39
CA LEU A 157 0.88 14.74 -0.53
C LEU A 157 2.14 15.54 -0.18
N PRO A 158 2.82 16.13 -1.19
CA PRO A 158 3.86 17.11 -0.92
C PRO A 158 3.25 18.34 -0.24
N SER A 159 3.91 18.87 0.79
CA SER A 159 3.42 20.06 1.52
C SER A 159 3.50 21.33 0.67
N ALA A 160 4.34 21.36 -0.36
CA ALA A 160 4.47 22.51 -1.25
C ALA A 160 3.28 22.60 -2.20
N GLN A 161 2.69 23.79 -2.31
CA GLN A 161 1.61 24.08 -3.25
C GLN A 161 2.20 24.48 -4.61
N VAL A 162 2.58 23.49 -5.40
CA VAL A 162 3.14 23.72 -6.74
C VAL A 162 2.08 23.43 -7.79
N TYR A 163 1.56 24.47 -8.42
CA TYR A 163 0.46 24.37 -9.39
C TYR A 163 0.91 24.35 -10.86
N THR A 164 2.15 24.70 -11.15
CA THR A 164 2.66 24.88 -12.50
C THR A 164 4.01 24.21 -12.74
N MET A 165 4.14 22.94 -12.39
CA MET A 165 5.38 22.20 -12.60
C MET A 165 5.17 21.05 -13.56
N ARG A 166 6.06 20.90 -14.55
CA ARG A 166 6.12 19.69 -15.38
C ARG A 166 7.16 18.74 -14.81
N PHE A 167 6.72 17.59 -14.36
CA PHE A 167 7.60 16.51 -13.99
C PHE A 167 8.12 15.81 -15.25
N ASN A 168 9.43 15.60 -15.30
CA ASN A 168 10.05 14.71 -16.28
C ASN A 168 10.77 13.57 -15.53
N ALA A 169 11.31 12.60 -16.25
CA ALA A 169 12.00 11.43 -15.67
C ALA A 169 13.13 11.76 -14.70
N LYS A 170 13.69 12.93 -14.78
CA LYS A 170 14.83 13.37 -13.98
C LYS A 170 14.43 14.32 -12.85
N SER A 171 13.15 14.73 -12.81
CA SER A 171 12.67 15.64 -11.78
C SER A 171 12.51 14.89 -10.47
N ILE A 172 13.14 15.38 -9.42
CA ILE A 172 12.95 14.90 -8.04
C ILE A 172 12.41 16.05 -7.22
N PHE A 173 11.30 15.80 -6.56
CA PHE A 173 10.72 16.71 -5.56
C PHE A 173 10.90 16.10 -4.17
N ASP A 174 11.92 16.52 -3.44
CA ASP A 174 12.26 15.99 -2.13
C ASP A 174 11.97 17.03 -1.03
N GLY A 175 10.71 17.18 -0.72
CA GLY A 175 10.19 18.11 0.27
C GLY A 175 9.38 17.42 1.37
N PRO A 176 8.87 18.20 2.34
CA PRO A 176 8.01 17.67 3.39
C PRO A 176 6.75 17.02 2.83
N VAL A 177 6.30 15.96 3.50
CA VAL A 177 5.10 15.20 3.16
C VAL A 177 4.02 15.47 4.20
N GLN A 178 2.81 15.72 3.73
CA GLN A 178 1.63 15.91 4.56
C GLN A 178 0.62 14.80 4.27
N PRO A 179 0.31 13.93 5.24
CA PRO A 179 -0.84 13.06 5.14
C PRO A 179 -2.14 13.87 5.14
N VAL A 180 -3.04 13.54 4.21
CA VAL A 180 -4.34 14.21 4.11
C VAL A 180 -5.47 13.19 4.12
N ASN A 181 -6.71 13.62 4.38
CA ASN A 181 -7.88 12.76 4.23
C ASN A 181 -8.25 12.57 2.76
N LEU A 182 -9.01 11.51 2.45
CA LEU A 182 -9.35 11.13 1.07
C LEU A 182 -10.10 12.23 0.28
N PRO A 183 -11.08 12.96 0.85
CA PRO A 183 -11.68 14.10 0.15
C PRO A 183 -10.69 15.18 -0.24
N MET A 184 -9.65 15.41 0.59
CA MET A 184 -8.62 16.41 0.32
C MET A 184 -7.74 16.00 -0.86
N VAL A 185 -7.47 14.71 -1.08
CA VAL A 185 -6.73 14.22 -2.24
C VAL A 185 -7.40 14.71 -3.53
N ARG A 186 -8.70 14.42 -3.68
CA ARG A 186 -9.46 14.87 -4.86
C ARG A 186 -9.54 16.38 -4.97
N LYS A 187 -9.76 17.08 -3.85
CA LYS A 187 -9.81 18.55 -3.85
C LYS A 187 -8.50 19.15 -4.37
N ARG A 188 -7.33 18.66 -3.89
CA ARG A 188 -6.02 19.15 -4.30
C ARG A 188 -5.74 18.94 -5.78
N TYR A 189 -6.09 17.79 -6.33
CA TYR A 189 -5.78 17.45 -7.72
C TYR A 189 -6.85 17.94 -8.70
N GLN A 190 -8.13 17.70 -8.42
CA GLN A 190 -9.22 17.98 -9.36
C GLN A 190 -9.76 19.41 -9.28
N VAL A 191 -9.65 20.08 -8.13
CA VAL A 191 -10.19 21.42 -7.92
C VAL A 191 -9.09 22.47 -7.89
N GLU A 192 -8.02 22.22 -7.11
CA GLU A 192 -6.94 23.18 -6.92
C GLU A 192 -5.83 23.02 -7.96
N GLY A 193 -5.79 21.92 -8.72
CA GLY A 193 -4.82 21.69 -9.80
C GLY A 193 -3.40 21.50 -9.32
N LEU A 194 -3.18 20.82 -8.17
CA LEU A 194 -1.84 20.51 -7.69
C LEU A 194 -1.08 19.70 -8.75
N ALA A 195 0.10 20.21 -9.16
CA ALA A 195 0.88 19.62 -10.24
C ALA A 195 1.77 18.45 -9.80
N VAL A 196 2.26 18.47 -8.55
CA VAL A 196 3.15 17.43 -8.02
C VAL A 196 2.34 16.19 -7.63
N PRO A 197 2.64 15.00 -8.19
CA PRO A 197 1.95 13.77 -7.79
C PRO A 197 2.12 13.47 -6.29
N PRO A 198 1.30 12.60 -5.70
CA PRO A 198 1.52 12.14 -4.33
C PRO A 198 2.79 11.28 -4.24
N VAL A 199 3.19 10.99 -3.01
CA VAL A 199 4.30 10.07 -2.75
C VAL A 199 3.83 8.65 -3.09
N MET A 200 4.05 8.26 -4.33
CA MET A 200 3.77 6.93 -4.85
C MET A 200 4.96 6.45 -5.67
N CYS A 201 5.34 5.19 -5.49
CA CYS A 201 6.44 4.60 -6.26
C CYS A 201 6.08 4.41 -7.73
N GLY A 202 7.06 4.54 -8.59
CA GLY A 202 6.95 4.08 -9.98
C GLY A 202 6.95 2.55 -10.08
N TYR A 203 6.47 2.04 -11.20
CA TYR A 203 6.40 0.61 -11.49
C TYR A 203 7.69 0.13 -12.19
N MET A 204 8.83 0.48 -11.63
CA MET A 204 10.15 0.08 -12.11
C MET A 204 10.83 -0.83 -11.09
N PRO A 205 11.81 -1.65 -11.48
CA PRO A 205 12.62 -2.40 -10.54
C PRO A 205 13.16 -1.51 -9.41
N GLY A 206 13.06 -1.97 -8.16
CA GLY A 206 13.43 -1.18 -6.99
C GLY A 206 12.40 -0.13 -6.55
N LYS A 207 11.27 0.00 -7.28
CA LYS A 207 10.17 0.93 -6.95
C LYS A 207 10.66 2.34 -6.58
N PRO A 208 11.34 3.06 -7.50
CA PRO A 208 11.81 4.41 -7.23
C PRO A 208 10.64 5.38 -7.09
N THR A 209 10.84 6.47 -6.35
CA THR A 209 9.90 7.58 -6.31
C THR A 209 10.58 8.88 -6.73
N GLN A 210 9.86 9.71 -7.44
CA GLN A 210 10.29 11.05 -7.79
C GLN A 210 9.82 12.09 -6.74
N VAL A 211 8.87 11.72 -5.90
CA VAL A 211 8.32 12.58 -4.85
C VAL A 211 8.72 12.07 -3.49
N ALA A 212 9.38 12.90 -2.70
CA ALA A 212 9.85 12.64 -1.35
C ALA A 212 10.63 11.32 -1.16
N PRO A 213 11.69 11.07 -1.94
CA PRO A 213 12.48 9.82 -1.84
C PRO A 213 13.09 9.63 -0.45
N ARG A 214 13.50 10.72 0.25
CA ARG A 214 14.03 10.62 1.62
C ARG A 214 12.98 10.14 2.61
N PHE A 215 11.73 10.60 2.47
CA PHE A 215 10.63 10.12 3.30
C PHE A 215 10.42 8.61 3.13
N LEU A 216 10.34 8.10 1.90
CA LEU A 216 10.21 6.66 1.65
C LEU A 216 11.43 5.88 2.14
N THR A 217 12.63 6.38 1.94
CA THR A 217 13.85 5.75 2.47
C THR A 217 13.80 5.63 4.00
N GLN A 218 13.33 6.67 4.68
CA GLN A 218 13.17 6.66 6.14
C GLN A 218 12.18 5.60 6.61
N ILE A 219 10.98 5.55 6.03
CA ILE A 219 9.96 4.58 6.48
C ILE A 219 10.37 3.13 6.17
N ARG A 220 11.03 2.88 5.02
CA ARG A 220 11.60 1.56 4.69
C ARG A 220 12.68 1.13 5.70
N LYS A 221 13.50 2.07 6.16
CA LYS A 221 14.48 1.83 7.21
C LYS A 221 13.82 1.51 8.55
N GLN A 222 12.76 2.24 8.91
CA GLN A 222 12.01 1.99 10.15
C GLN A 222 11.31 0.61 10.12
N TRP A 223 10.75 0.20 8.97
CA TRP A 223 10.25 -1.15 8.77
C TRP A 223 11.34 -2.19 9.04
N ALA A 224 12.51 -2.03 8.44
CA ALA A 224 13.62 -2.96 8.62
C ALA A 224 14.10 -3.02 10.09
N GLU A 225 14.12 -1.91 10.81
CA GLU A 225 14.46 -1.89 12.25
C GLU A 225 13.40 -2.61 13.10
N TRP A 226 12.11 -2.37 12.83
CA TRP A 226 11.02 -3.06 13.54
C TRP A 226 11.10 -4.56 13.39
N MET A 227 11.41 -5.04 12.19
CA MET A 227 11.50 -6.47 11.87
C MET A 227 12.60 -7.21 12.61
N LYS A 228 13.57 -6.53 13.22
CA LYS A 228 14.63 -7.18 14.03
C LYS A 228 14.10 -7.75 15.35
N GLU A 229 13.00 -7.21 15.86
CA GLU A 229 12.46 -7.54 17.18
C GLU A 229 11.03 -8.10 17.10
N VAL A 230 10.56 -8.44 15.89
CA VAL A 230 9.21 -8.96 15.71
C VAL A 230 9.18 -10.47 15.98
N ASP A 231 8.14 -10.92 16.67
CA ASP A 231 7.91 -12.34 16.96
C ASP A 231 7.07 -13.01 15.86
N VAL A 232 6.12 -12.25 15.28
CA VAL A 232 5.21 -12.74 14.23
C VAL A 232 5.08 -11.69 13.13
N VAL A 233 5.23 -12.10 11.87
CA VAL A 233 4.89 -11.30 10.71
C VAL A 233 3.75 -11.93 9.93
N ALA A 234 2.62 -11.23 9.82
CA ALA A 234 1.49 -11.66 9.01
C ALA A 234 1.55 -11.02 7.62
N ILE A 235 1.72 -11.83 6.59
CA ILE A 235 1.75 -11.43 5.18
C ILE A 235 0.36 -11.70 4.58
N ILE A 236 -0.35 -10.64 4.20
CA ILE A 236 -1.75 -10.72 3.79
C ILE A 236 -1.91 -10.18 2.38
N GLY A 237 -2.24 -11.04 1.42
CA GLY A 237 -2.52 -10.68 0.04
C GLY A 237 -1.34 -10.01 -0.68
N VAL A 238 -0.13 -10.45 -0.38
CA VAL A 238 1.12 -10.02 -1.02
C VAL A 238 1.75 -11.21 -1.73
N ARG A 239 2.12 -11.04 -2.99
CA ARG A 239 2.96 -11.99 -3.73
C ARG A 239 4.43 -11.74 -3.42
N PRO A 240 5.24 -12.79 -3.19
CA PRO A 240 6.67 -12.62 -3.03
C PRO A 240 7.32 -11.99 -4.28
N ASN A 241 7.97 -10.85 -4.10
CA ASN A 241 8.74 -10.19 -5.15
C ASN A 241 10.12 -9.80 -4.61
N LEU A 242 11.09 -10.69 -4.77
CA LEU A 242 12.43 -10.53 -4.20
C LEU A 242 13.22 -9.35 -4.78
N SER A 243 12.76 -8.74 -5.87
CA SER A 243 13.38 -7.51 -6.38
C SER A 243 13.13 -6.29 -5.47
N GLU A 244 12.19 -6.41 -4.53
CA GLU A 244 11.87 -5.40 -3.53
C GLU A 244 12.61 -5.67 -2.21
N ASP A 245 13.91 -5.57 -2.25
CA ASP A 245 14.83 -5.84 -1.12
C ASP A 245 14.39 -5.21 0.20
N TYR A 246 13.89 -3.98 0.17
CA TYR A 246 13.44 -3.24 1.35
C TYR A 246 12.19 -3.83 2.01
N VAL A 247 11.42 -4.65 1.29
CA VAL A 247 10.27 -5.39 1.82
C VAL A 247 10.74 -6.73 2.37
N TRP A 248 11.44 -7.50 1.52
CA TRP A 248 11.66 -8.93 1.74
C TRP A 248 12.88 -9.24 2.57
N LYS A 249 14.02 -8.52 2.42
CA LYS A 249 15.21 -8.78 3.26
C LYS A 249 14.91 -8.72 4.76
N PRO A 250 14.16 -7.73 5.28
CA PRO A 250 13.81 -7.73 6.71
C PRO A 250 13.03 -8.98 7.15
N ILE A 251 12.14 -9.51 6.31
CA ILE A 251 11.36 -10.72 6.58
C ILE A 251 12.24 -11.97 6.53
N LEU A 252 13.14 -12.04 5.56
CA LEU A 252 14.03 -13.20 5.37
C LEU A 252 15.04 -13.34 6.51
N TYR A 253 15.54 -12.21 7.03
CA TYR A 253 16.58 -12.19 8.05
C TYR A 253 16.05 -12.17 9.49
N CYS A 254 14.77 -11.88 9.73
CA CYS A 254 14.20 -12.00 11.06
C CYS A 254 14.00 -13.47 11.46
N GLN A 255 13.75 -13.70 12.74
CA GLN A 255 13.46 -15.05 13.28
C GLN A 255 11.96 -15.26 13.56
N ALA A 256 11.12 -14.32 13.13
CA ALA A 256 9.69 -14.33 13.37
C ALA A 256 8.99 -15.53 12.73
N GLU A 257 7.92 -16.00 13.36
CA GLU A 257 6.93 -16.84 12.70
C GLU A 257 6.26 -16.05 11.57
N VAL A 258 6.09 -16.67 10.41
CA VAL A 258 5.50 -16.03 9.23
C VAL A 258 4.10 -16.59 9.01
N TRP A 259 3.09 -15.78 9.25
CA TRP A 259 1.70 -16.13 8.92
C TRP A 259 1.39 -15.69 7.50
N TYR A 260 0.89 -16.60 6.69
CA TYR A 260 0.58 -16.30 5.29
C TYR A 260 -0.91 -16.44 4.99
N VAL A 261 -1.45 -15.38 4.38
CA VAL A 261 -2.82 -15.32 3.85
C VAL A 261 -2.76 -14.99 2.36
N GLY A 262 -3.01 -15.98 1.52
CA GLY A 262 -2.89 -15.86 0.07
C GLY A 262 -3.10 -17.19 -0.64
N GLY A 263 -2.85 -17.25 -1.94
CA GLY A 263 -2.94 -18.49 -2.72
C GLY A 263 -1.96 -19.56 -2.25
N LYS A 264 -2.38 -20.82 -2.30
CA LYS A 264 -1.54 -22.00 -1.99
C LYS A 264 -0.73 -22.51 -3.18
N ASP A 265 -0.74 -21.77 -4.26
CA ASP A 265 -0.02 -22.04 -5.51
C ASP A 265 1.47 -21.64 -5.42
N GLY A 266 2.04 -21.22 -6.53
CA GLY A 266 3.45 -20.84 -6.62
C GLY A 266 3.91 -19.84 -5.57
N ASP A 267 3.06 -18.88 -5.17
CA ASP A 267 3.41 -17.85 -4.20
C ASP A 267 3.70 -18.45 -2.80
N TYR A 268 2.87 -19.41 -2.36
CA TYR A 268 3.09 -20.12 -1.10
C TYR A 268 4.37 -20.96 -1.13
N HIS A 269 4.58 -21.71 -2.20
CA HIS A 269 5.77 -22.56 -2.33
C HIS A 269 7.05 -21.72 -2.38
N GLN A 270 7.03 -20.62 -3.14
CA GLN A 270 8.15 -19.69 -3.17
C GLN A 270 8.47 -19.12 -1.77
N LEU A 271 7.44 -18.74 -1.02
CA LEU A 271 7.64 -18.21 0.34
C LEU A 271 8.15 -19.29 1.29
N HIS A 272 7.62 -20.52 1.19
CA HIS A 272 8.08 -21.66 1.99
C HIS A 272 9.56 -21.99 1.73
N ASP A 273 10.00 -21.96 0.46
CA ASP A 273 11.40 -22.17 0.11
C ASP A 273 12.32 -21.11 0.72
N LEU A 274 11.80 -19.90 0.97
CA LEU A 274 12.56 -18.79 1.53
C LEU A 274 12.61 -18.76 3.05
N VAL A 275 11.52 -19.10 3.73
CA VAL A 275 11.42 -18.96 5.20
C VAL A 275 11.29 -20.29 5.95
N GLY A 276 11.14 -21.40 5.22
CA GLY A 276 11.12 -22.77 5.75
C GLY A 276 9.98 -23.00 6.74
N ASP A 277 10.27 -23.76 7.79
CA ASP A 277 9.30 -24.17 8.82
C ASP A 277 8.71 -23.02 9.64
N ARG A 278 9.23 -21.81 9.50
CA ARG A 278 8.63 -20.61 10.10
C ARG A 278 7.30 -20.21 9.43
N LEU A 279 6.99 -20.77 8.24
CA LEU A 279 5.80 -20.44 7.50
C LEU A 279 4.59 -21.20 8.00
N ARG A 280 3.59 -20.45 8.46
CA ARG A 280 2.27 -20.96 8.82
C ARG A 280 1.22 -20.42 7.83
N TYR A 281 0.62 -21.32 7.08
CA TYR A 281 -0.50 -20.95 6.21
C TYR A 281 -1.79 -20.81 7.04
N LEU A 282 -2.46 -19.66 6.92
CA LEU A 282 -3.72 -19.42 7.62
C LEU A 282 -4.92 -19.65 6.71
N SER A 283 -4.98 -18.98 5.55
CA SER A 283 -6.11 -19.07 4.64
C SER A 283 -5.82 -18.48 3.26
N LEU A 284 -6.72 -18.76 2.30
CA LEU A 284 -6.67 -18.17 0.96
C LEU A 284 -6.98 -16.67 0.96
N ARG A 285 -7.89 -16.19 1.82
CA ARG A 285 -8.40 -14.82 1.82
C ARG A 285 -8.40 -14.21 3.22
N PHE A 286 -8.27 -12.90 3.28
CA PHE A 286 -8.21 -12.16 4.53
C PHE A 286 -9.47 -12.38 5.39
N ASN A 287 -10.66 -12.31 4.80
CA ASN A 287 -11.93 -12.54 5.53
C ASN A 287 -12.11 -13.97 6.06
N GLN A 288 -11.31 -14.92 5.62
CA GLN A 288 -11.30 -16.28 6.15
C GLN A 288 -10.27 -16.47 7.27
N ALA A 289 -9.27 -15.58 7.33
CA ALA A 289 -8.16 -15.65 8.30
C ALA A 289 -8.35 -14.71 9.49
N ILE A 290 -9.27 -13.74 9.41
CA ILE A 290 -9.33 -12.63 10.37
C ILE A 290 -9.50 -13.10 11.82
N ASP A 291 -10.39 -14.07 12.08
CA ASP A 291 -10.62 -14.60 13.43
C ASP A 291 -9.37 -15.30 13.98
N GLN A 292 -8.64 -16.05 13.13
CA GLN A 292 -7.39 -16.69 13.52
C GLN A 292 -6.29 -15.67 13.81
N ILE A 293 -6.23 -14.60 13.03
CA ILE A 293 -5.27 -13.51 13.24
C ILE A 293 -5.54 -12.81 14.56
N ILE A 294 -6.79 -12.44 14.82
CA ILE A 294 -7.19 -11.77 16.07
C ILE A 294 -6.94 -12.67 17.29
N ALA A 295 -7.31 -13.94 17.21
CA ALA A 295 -7.05 -14.91 18.28
C ALA A 295 -5.54 -15.08 18.55
N GLY A 296 -4.70 -14.97 17.55
CA GLY A 296 -3.24 -15.06 17.68
C GLY A 296 -2.59 -13.81 18.29
N LEU A 297 -3.30 -12.70 18.43
CA LEU A 297 -2.81 -11.49 19.11
C LEU A 297 -2.97 -11.59 20.63
N CYS A 298 -3.89 -12.42 21.12
CA CYS A 298 -4.14 -12.69 22.54
C CYS A 298 -3.09 -13.64 23.11
#